data_fd095aabb92d94bf87f8f60fff22b8dd
#
_entry.id   fd095aabb92d94bf87f8f60fff22b8dd
#
_cell.length_a   1.000
_cell.length_b   1.000
_cell.length_c   1.000
_cell.angle_alpha   90.00
_cell.angle_beta   90.00
_cell.angle_gamma   90.00
#
_symmetry.space_group_name_H-M   'P 1'
#
loop_
_entity.id
_entity.type
_entity.pdbx_description
1 polymer ?
#
loop_
_entity_poly.entity_id
_entity_poly.type
_entity_poly.pdbx_seq_one_letter_code
_entity_poly.pdbx_strand_id
1 'polypeptide(L)'
;TNGIIQISPEQWEFVDITTQVSADANNYPDIEIKGSDFICWIEAKDGGAPESDQLNRYHNLLTKRPEEHKALISMTRSRLLPVELPLLRPAVGWSQIAVWLGKALSNRQDDLDPTVDHLQTEFLEYLGGIGMTVNKVGFELVSGLKQLENFRALVRECLEIESGVTPHSATATDSIRYYVPDPKGSMALTVVIDLKDP
;
A
#
# COMPACT_ATOMS: atom_id res chain seq x y z
N THR A 1 21.30 -9.58 1.99
CA THR A 1 20.45 -9.40 0.79
C THR A 1 19.18 -10.20 1.00
N ASN A 2 18.11 -9.58 1.49
CA ASN A 2 16.77 -10.19 1.58
C ASN A 2 16.15 -10.23 0.17
N GLY A 3 16.81 -10.95 -0.76
CA GLY A 3 16.40 -11.00 -2.14
C GLY A 3 15.14 -11.84 -2.31
N ILE A 4 14.10 -11.23 -2.78
CA ILE A 4 13.15 -11.84 -3.69
C ILE A 4 14.01 -12.52 -4.77
N ILE A 5 13.66 -13.66 -5.25
CA ILE A 5 14.38 -14.45 -6.26
C ILE A 5 15.18 -13.53 -7.21
N GLN A 6 16.49 -13.74 -7.30
CA GLN A 6 17.34 -13.02 -8.27
C GLN A 6 17.33 -13.84 -9.55
N ILE A 7 16.86 -13.25 -10.63
CA ILE A 7 16.78 -13.85 -11.96
C ILE A 7 17.90 -13.21 -12.80
N SER A 8 18.77 -14.01 -13.36
CA SER A 8 19.79 -13.50 -14.29
C SER A 8 19.15 -13.08 -15.63
N PRO A 9 19.79 -12.18 -16.42
CA PRO A 9 19.26 -11.79 -17.73
C PRO A 9 18.95 -12.97 -18.65
N GLU A 10 19.78 -14.01 -18.62
CA GLU A 10 19.62 -15.20 -19.46
C GLU A 10 18.43 -16.06 -19.02
N GLN A 11 18.08 -16.02 -17.73
CA GLN A 11 16.93 -16.76 -17.20
C GLN A 11 15.59 -16.10 -17.58
N TRP A 12 15.58 -14.79 -17.89
CA TRP A 12 14.36 -14.08 -18.26
C TRP A 12 13.70 -14.61 -19.53
N GLU A 13 14.48 -15.16 -20.48
CA GLU A 13 13.96 -15.75 -21.71
C GLU A 13 13.04 -16.97 -21.44
N PHE A 14 13.17 -17.57 -20.26
CA PHE A 14 12.43 -18.77 -19.85
C PHE A 14 11.43 -18.51 -18.74
N VAL A 15 11.04 -17.24 -18.55
CA VAL A 15 10.09 -16.86 -17.53
C VAL A 15 8.69 -16.76 -18.12
N ASP A 16 7.78 -17.57 -17.62
CA ASP A 16 6.36 -17.46 -17.91
C ASP A 16 5.68 -16.54 -16.90
N ILE A 17 4.89 -15.59 -17.38
CA ILE A 17 4.04 -14.73 -16.56
C ILE A 17 2.59 -14.96 -16.96
N THR A 18 1.80 -15.42 -16.02
CA THR A 18 0.39 -15.71 -16.24
C THR A 18 -0.45 -15.03 -15.16
N THR A 19 -1.68 -14.65 -15.53
CA THR A 19 -2.64 -14.03 -14.61
C THR A 19 -3.78 -14.99 -14.32
N GLN A 20 -4.32 -14.94 -13.11
CA GLN A 20 -5.47 -15.74 -12.65
C GLN A 20 -5.29 -17.25 -12.89
N VAL A 21 -4.11 -17.77 -12.60
CA VAL A 21 -3.81 -19.19 -12.75
C VAL A 21 -4.53 -20.00 -11.69
N SER A 22 -5.30 -21.00 -12.12
CA SER A 22 -5.96 -21.93 -11.21
C SER A 22 -4.91 -22.76 -10.46
N ALA A 23 -4.69 -22.44 -9.20
CA ALA A 23 -3.84 -23.25 -8.32
C ALA A 23 -4.60 -24.46 -7.78
N ASP A 24 -5.93 -24.34 -7.67
CA ASP A 24 -6.89 -25.36 -7.22
C ASP A 24 -8.31 -24.82 -7.51
N ALA A 25 -9.34 -25.61 -7.37
CA ALA A 25 -10.72 -25.37 -7.84
C ALA A 25 -11.33 -23.97 -7.47
N ASN A 26 -10.76 -23.25 -6.52
CA ASN A 26 -11.23 -21.91 -6.09
C ASN A 26 -10.09 -20.97 -5.64
N ASN A 27 -8.84 -21.26 -6.01
CA ASN A 27 -7.69 -20.46 -5.57
C ASN A 27 -6.89 -20.02 -6.80
N TYR A 28 -6.91 -18.72 -7.04
CA TYR A 28 -6.27 -18.08 -8.18
C TYR A 28 -5.39 -16.94 -7.65
N PRO A 29 -4.05 -17.09 -7.62
CA PRO A 29 -3.21 -15.92 -7.46
C PRO A 29 -3.42 -14.96 -8.64
N ASP A 30 -3.37 -13.68 -8.38
CA ASP A 30 -3.58 -12.68 -9.43
C ASP A 30 -2.51 -12.79 -10.51
N ILE A 31 -1.25 -13.06 -10.11
CA ILE A 31 -0.13 -13.24 -11.02
C ILE A 31 0.72 -14.42 -10.57
N GLU A 32 1.07 -15.31 -11.50
CA GLU A 32 2.13 -16.30 -11.34
C GLU A 32 3.31 -15.92 -12.23
N ILE A 33 4.51 -15.90 -11.66
CA ILE A 33 5.77 -15.78 -12.39
C ILE A 33 6.54 -17.08 -12.16
N LYS A 34 6.83 -17.81 -13.24
CA LYS A 34 7.41 -19.13 -13.19
C LYS A 34 8.64 -19.22 -14.11
N GLY A 35 9.73 -19.75 -13.57
CA GLY A 35 10.92 -20.16 -14.33
C GLY A 35 11.18 -21.64 -14.19
N SER A 36 12.36 -22.09 -14.61
CA SER A 36 12.74 -23.50 -14.58
C SER A 36 12.83 -24.08 -13.16
N ASP A 37 13.29 -23.27 -12.19
CA ASP A 37 13.60 -23.68 -10.82
C ASP A 37 12.88 -22.84 -9.75
N PHE A 38 12.11 -21.84 -10.17
CA PHE A 38 11.40 -20.96 -9.27
C PHE A 38 9.94 -20.74 -9.64
N ILE A 39 9.13 -20.41 -8.63
CA ILE A 39 7.76 -19.97 -8.76
C ILE A 39 7.48 -18.84 -7.76
N CYS A 40 6.84 -17.79 -8.25
CA CYS A 40 6.42 -16.65 -7.44
C CYS A 40 4.93 -16.39 -7.68
N TRP A 41 4.15 -16.37 -6.61
CA TRP A 41 2.75 -15.95 -6.65
C TRP A 41 2.60 -14.56 -6.07
N ILE A 42 1.82 -13.74 -6.75
CA ILE A 42 1.55 -12.37 -6.33
C ILE A 42 0.05 -12.22 -6.13
N GLU A 43 -0.33 -11.75 -4.95
CA GLU A 43 -1.69 -11.32 -4.62
C GLU A 43 -1.71 -9.80 -4.56
N ALA A 44 -2.51 -9.19 -5.42
CA ALA A 44 -2.63 -7.74 -5.58
C ALA A 44 -3.94 -7.23 -4.96
N LYS A 45 -3.85 -6.20 -4.13
CA LYS A 45 -5.01 -5.54 -3.52
C LYS A 45 -4.93 -4.03 -3.78
N ASP A 46 -6.01 -3.47 -4.28
CA ASP A 46 -6.13 -2.02 -4.45
C ASP A 46 -6.29 -1.32 -3.09
N GLY A 47 -7.10 -1.88 -2.20
CA GLY A 47 -7.35 -1.34 -0.86
C GLY A 47 -7.23 -2.42 0.22
N GLY A 48 -6.79 -2.04 1.40
CA GLY A 48 -6.68 -2.96 2.53
C GLY A 48 -5.50 -3.94 2.44
N ALA A 49 -5.44 -4.84 3.41
CA ALA A 49 -4.52 -5.97 3.43
C ALA A 49 -5.22 -7.22 2.84
N PRO A 50 -4.46 -8.17 2.27
CA PRO A 50 -5.03 -9.46 1.88
C PRO A 50 -5.52 -10.20 3.12
N GLU A 51 -6.49 -11.09 2.92
CA GLU A 51 -7.02 -11.92 4.01
C GLU A 51 -5.98 -12.96 4.45
N SER A 52 -5.84 -13.13 5.77
CA SER A 52 -4.93 -14.13 6.35
C SER A 52 -5.19 -15.53 5.81
N ASP A 53 -6.46 -15.92 5.68
CA ASP A 53 -6.86 -17.23 5.19
C ASP A 53 -6.48 -17.44 3.73
N GLN A 54 -6.56 -16.39 2.90
CA GLN A 54 -6.15 -16.45 1.50
C GLN A 54 -4.64 -16.69 1.41
N LEU A 55 -3.83 -15.92 2.15
CA LEU A 55 -2.38 -16.10 2.18
C LEU A 55 -1.96 -17.46 2.73
N ASN A 56 -2.65 -17.97 3.76
CA ASN A 56 -2.41 -19.32 4.29
C ASN A 56 -2.70 -20.40 3.24
N ARG A 57 -3.81 -20.29 2.50
CA ARG A 57 -4.14 -21.23 1.43
C ARG A 57 -3.06 -21.23 0.34
N TYR A 58 -2.66 -20.06 -0.14
CA TYR A 58 -1.60 -19.93 -1.16
C TYR A 58 -0.26 -20.48 -0.66
N HIS A 59 0.12 -20.18 0.56
CA HIS A 59 1.33 -20.75 1.17
C HIS A 59 1.29 -22.29 1.15
N ASN A 60 0.17 -22.89 1.57
CA ASN A 60 0.03 -24.34 1.64
C ASN A 60 0.03 -25.01 0.25
N LEU A 61 -0.50 -24.35 -0.76
CA LEU A 61 -0.47 -24.82 -2.15
C LEU A 61 0.94 -24.68 -2.74
N LEU A 62 1.56 -23.52 -2.52
CA LEU A 62 2.88 -23.19 -3.04
C LEU A 62 3.97 -24.11 -2.45
N THR A 63 3.86 -24.52 -1.17
CA THR A 63 4.79 -25.47 -0.56
C THR A 63 4.80 -26.83 -1.24
N LYS A 64 3.69 -27.24 -1.87
CA LYS A 64 3.55 -28.53 -2.58
C LYS A 64 4.09 -28.49 -4.01
N ARG A 65 4.44 -27.33 -4.52
CA ARG A 65 4.98 -27.16 -5.87
C ARG A 65 6.38 -27.77 -5.96
N PRO A 66 6.77 -28.34 -7.11
CA PRO A 66 8.06 -28.98 -7.27
C PRO A 66 9.25 -28.01 -7.34
N GLU A 67 9.03 -26.75 -7.72
CA GLU A 67 10.08 -25.74 -7.91
C GLU A 67 10.93 -25.58 -6.64
N GLU A 68 12.24 -25.42 -6.79
CA GLU A 68 13.18 -25.29 -5.66
C GLU A 68 12.96 -23.98 -4.90
N HIS A 69 12.84 -22.88 -5.65
CA HIS A 69 12.68 -21.53 -5.09
C HIS A 69 11.22 -21.09 -5.17
N LYS A 70 10.64 -20.75 -4.04
CA LYS A 70 9.24 -20.36 -3.93
C LYS A 70 9.09 -19.04 -3.20
N ALA A 71 8.22 -18.19 -3.70
CA ALA A 71 7.88 -16.93 -3.06
C ALA A 71 6.39 -16.63 -3.17
N LEU A 72 5.81 -16.10 -2.10
CA LEU A 72 4.50 -15.48 -2.07
C LEU A 72 4.69 -13.99 -1.80
N ILE A 73 4.14 -13.14 -2.64
CA ILE A 73 4.23 -11.69 -2.53
C ILE A 73 2.82 -11.13 -2.40
N SER A 74 2.64 -10.24 -1.44
CA SER A 74 1.46 -9.40 -1.34
C SER A 74 1.78 -8.02 -1.88
N MET A 75 1.01 -7.55 -2.85
CA MET A 75 1.11 -6.22 -3.42
C MET A 75 -0.07 -5.38 -2.95
N THR A 76 0.19 -4.38 -2.11
CA THR A 76 -0.86 -3.62 -1.42
C THR A 76 -0.53 -2.14 -1.34
N ARG A 77 -1.52 -1.33 -1.01
CA ARG A 77 -1.32 0.10 -0.78
C ARG A 77 -0.55 0.38 0.54
N SER A 78 -0.88 -0.35 1.61
CA SER A 78 -0.38 -0.10 2.97
C SER A 78 0.90 -0.85 3.34
N ARG A 79 1.31 -1.85 2.56
CA ARG A 79 2.41 -2.79 2.88
C ARG A 79 2.22 -3.56 4.20
N LEU A 80 1.03 -3.58 4.75
CA LEU A 80 0.74 -4.35 5.95
C LEU A 80 0.45 -5.80 5.57
N LEU A 81 1.03 -6.73 6.32
CA LEU A 81 0.77 -8.15 6.20
C LEU A 81 0.01 -8.60 7.45
N PRO A 82 -1.11 -9.32 7.29
CA PRO A 82 -1.91 -9.79 8.42
C PRO A 82 -1.35 -11.06 9.07
N VAL A 83 -0.34 -11.68 8.46
CA VAL A 83 0.24 -12.96 8.87
C VAL A 83 1.71 -13.03 8.46
N GLU A 84 2.49 -13.80 9.22
CA GLU A 84 3.87 -14.15 8.89
C GLU A 84 3.92 -15.62 8.45
N LEU A 85 4.45 -15.87 7.25
CA LEU A 85 4.57 -17.21 6.67
C LEU A 85 5.96 -17.36 6.03
N PRO A 86 6.59 -18.57 6.08
CA PRO A 86 7.95 -18.77 5.58
C PRO A 86 8.19 -18.37 4.13
N LEU A 87 7.20 -18.56 3.24
CA LEU A 87 7.30 -18.19 1.83
C LEU A 87 6.83 -16.76 1.56
N LEU A 88 6.13 -16.12 2.50
CA LEU A 88 5.64 -14.77 2.34
C LEU A 88 6.80 -13.78 2.48
N ARG A 89 6.97 -12.95 1.46
CA ARG A 89 7.98 -11.90 1.43
C ARG A 89 7.40 -10.59 1.96
N PRO A 90 8.25 -9.61 2.35
CA PRO A 90 7.77 -8.29 2.71
C PRO A 90 6.83 -7.74 1.62
N ALA A 91 5.74 -7.13 2.04
CA ALA A 91 4.75 -6.61 1.09
C ALA A 91 5.37 -5.53 0.19
N VAL A 92 5.01 -5.60 -1.08
CA VAL A 92 5.39 -4.60 -2.08
C VAL A 92 4.27 -3.55 -2.17
N GLY A 93 4.62 -2.28 -2.07
CA GLY A 93 3.65 -1.20 -2.24
C GLY A 93 3.45 -0.82 -3.71
N TRP A 94 2.24 -0.47 -4.11
CA TRP A 94 1.97 0.08 -5.45
C TRP A 94 2.86 1.28 -5.78
N SER A 95 3.11 2.16 -4.80
CA SER A 95 4.05 3.28 -4.97
C SER A 95 5.48 2.84 -5.29
N GLN A 96 5.89 1.66 -4.81
CA GLN A 96 7.21 1.10 -5.11
C GLN A 96 7.26 0.57 -6.54
N ILE A 97 6.18 -0.08 -7.01
CA ILE A 97 6.03 -0.48 -8.42
C ILE A 97 6.09 0.75 -9.32
N ALA A 98 5.36 1.81 -9.00
CA ALA A 98 5.40 3.06 -9.76
C ALA A 98 6.81 3.67 -9.84
N VAL A 99 7.56 3.66 -8.74
CA VAL A 99 8.96 4.12 -8.72
C VAL A 99 9.85 3.25 -9.60
N TRP A 100 9.72 1.91 -9.53
CA TRP A 100 10.50 1.00 -10.35
C TRP A 100 10.19 1.15 -11.83
N LEU A 101 8.90 1.25 -12.18
CA LEU A 101 8.45 1.46 -13.55
C LEU A 101 8.93 2.81 -14.09
N GLY A 102 8.80 3.90 -13.33
CA GLY A 102 9.28 5.21 -13.72
C GLY A 102 10.81 5.25 -13.94
N LYS A 103 11.57 4.52 -13.11
CA LYS A 103 13.01 4.36 -13.32
C LYS A 103 13.33 3.55 -14.58
N ALA A 104 12.61 2.46 -14.83
CA ALA A 104 12.77 1.66 -16.03
C ALA A 104 12.51 2.47 -17.29
N LEU A 105 11.42 3.24 -17.32
CA LEU A 105 11.08 4.16 -18.42
C LEU A 105 12.14 5.26 -18.63
N SER A 106 12.72 5.78 -17.54
CA SER A 106 13.76 6.84 -17.61
C SER A 106 15.14 6.34 -18.07
N ASN A 107 15.44 5.07 -17.81
CA ASN A 107 16.76 4.45 -18.09
C ASN A 107 16.75 3.58 -19.34
N ARG A 108 15.68 3.58 -20.10
CA ARG A 108 15.55 2.72 -21.28
C ARG A 108 16.53 3.11 -22.39
N GLN A 109 16.96 2.10 -23.12
CA GLN A 109 17.59 2.26 -24.43
C GLN A 109 16.48 2.23 -25.50
N ASP A 110 16.72 2.92 -26.63
CA ASP A 110 15.70 3.25 -27.67
C ASP A 110 15.07 2.06 -28.43
N ASP A 111 15.34 0.82 -28.04
CA ASP A 111 14.96 -0.40 -28.77
C ASP A 111 13.68 -1.10 -28.23
N LEU A 112 12.88 -0.45 -27.39
CA LEU A 112 11.63 -1.07 -26.92
C LEU A 112 10.52 -0.98 -27.96
N ASP A 113 9.69 -2.04 -28.03
CA ASP A 113 8.45 -2.04 -28.79
C ASP A 113 7.58 -0.83 -28.37
N PRO A 114 7.16 0.03 -29.32
CA PRO A 114 6.34 1.21 -29.00
C PRO A 114 5.05 0.89 -28.24
N THR A 115 4.50 -0.31 -28.44
CA THR A 115 3.31 -0.77 -27.73
C THR A 115 3.60 -0.99 -26.26
N VAL A 116 4.73 -1.61 -25.94
CA VAL A 116 5.17 -1.85 -24.56
C VAL A 116 5.44 -0.52 -23.85
N ASP A 117 6.10 0.42 -24.54
CA ASP A 117 6.34 1.76 -24.03
C ASP A 117 5.05 2.51 -23.70
N HIS A 118 4.10 2.49 -24.62
CA HIS A 118 2.79 3.10 -24.41
C HIS A 118 2.06 2.48 -23.20
N LEU A 119 1.98 1.15 -23.13
CA LEU A 119 1.30 0.47 -22.02
C LEU A 119 1.95 0.74 -20.66
N GLN A 120 3.27 0.81 -20.59
CA GLN A 120 3.99 1.13 -19.36
C GLN A 120 3.72 2.58 -18.92
N THR A 121 3.68 3.51 -19.87
CA THR A 121 3.39 4.91 -19.60
C THR A 121 1.96 5.09 -19.09
N GLU A 122 0.98 4.53 -19.79
CA GLU A 122 -0.43 4.56 -19.39
C GLU A 122 -0.65 3.93 -18.01
N PHE A 123 0.04 2.82 -17.71
CA PHE A 123 -0.06 2.19 -16.40
C PHE A 123 0.52 3.08 -15.28
N LEU A 124 1.62 3.77 -15.53
CA LEU A 124 2.20 4.71 -14.57
C LEU A 124 1.27 5.92 -14.34
N GLU A 125 0.66 6.44 -15.39
CA GLU A 125 -0.34 7.51 -15.30
C GLU A 125 -1.59 7.06 -14.53
N TYR A 126 -2.09 5.85 -14.82
CA TYR A 126 -3.18 5.25 -14.07
C TYR A 126 -2.87 5.14 -12.57
N LEU A 127 -1.69 4.62 -12.20
CA LEU A 127 -1.26 4.57 -10.80
C LEU A 127 -1.21 5.96 -10.15
N GLY A 128 -0.80 6.98 -10.92
CA GLY A 128 -0.86 8.39 -10.50
C GLY A 128 -2.28 8.87 -10.24
N GLY A 129 -3.19 8.59 -11.17
CA GLY A 129 -4.59 8.98 -11.10
C GLY A 129 -5.34 8.41 -9.90
N ILE A 130 -5.00 7.18 -9.48
CA ILE A 130 -5.61 6.52 -8.31
C ILE A 130 -4.81 6.71 -7.01
N GLY A 131 -3.82 7.62 -7.01
CA GLY A 131 -3.02 7.96 -5.82
C GLY A 131 -2.09 6.85 -5.33
N MET A 132 -1.65 5.97 -6.22
CA MET A 132 -0.71 4.87 -5.93
C MET A 132 0.76 5.21 -6.25
N THR A 133 1.03 6.41 -6.70
CA THR A 133 2.40 6.91 -6.87
C THR A 133 2.90 7.59 -5.61
N VAL A 134 4.21 7.68 -5.46
CA VAL A 134 4.82 8.60 -4.48
C VAL A 134 4.67 10.00 -5.06
N ASN A 135 3.58 10.66 -4.75
CA ASN A 135 3.47 12.09 -5.00
C ASN A 135 4.57 12.78 -4.18
N LYS A 136 5.40 13.57 -4.84
CA LYS A 136 6.25 14.51 -4.11
C LYS A 136 5.29 15.34 -3.26
N VAL A 137 5.48 15.28 -1.93
CA VAL A 137 4.69 16.08 -1.00
C VAL A 137 4.86 17.54 -1.44
N GLY A 138 3.86 18.09 -2.09
CA GLY A 138 3.89 19.45 -2.59
C GLY A 138 3.94 20.45 -1.44
N PHE A 139 4.45 21.65 -1.71
CA PHE A 139 4.48 22.73 -0.73
C PHE A 139 3.07 23.04 -0.18
N GLU A 140 2.05 22.89 -1.01
CA GLU A 140 0.63 23.05 -0.65
C GLU A 140 0.20 22.09 0.44
N LEU A 141 0.60 20.80 0.34
CA LEU A 141 0.27 19.80 1.36
C LEU A 141 1.00 20.09 2.69
N VAL A 142 2.28 20.44 2.62
CA VAL A 142 3.07 20.82 3.83
C VAL A 142 2.47 22.07 4.47
N SER A 143 2.10 23.07 3.65
CA SER A 143 1.45 24.29 4.11
C SER A 143 0.08 23.99 4.72
N GLY A 144 -0.72 23.14 4.07
CA GLY A 144 -2.03 22.72 4.58
C GLY A 144 -1.95 21.97 5.91
N LEU A 145 -0.99 21.06 6.06
CA LEU A 145 -0.74 20.37 7.33
C LEU A 145 -0.35 21.35 8.45
N LYS A 146 0.51 22.32 8.16
CA LYS A 146 0.90 23.35 9.12
C LYS A 146 -0.28 24.24 9.52
N GLN A 147 -1.13 24.61 8.57
CA GLN A 147 -2.35 25.36 8.86
C GLN A 147 -3.34 24.55 9.70
N LEU A 148 -3.47 23.25 9.45
CA LEU A 148 -4.29 22.35 10.27
C LEU A 148 -3.76 22.25 11.70
N GLU A 149 -2.44 22.14 11.88
CA GLU A 149 -1.82 22.15 13.22
C GLU A 149 -2.08 23.47 13.95
N ASN A 150 -1.92 24.61 13.26
CA ASN A 150 -2.21 25.92 13.83
C ASN A 150 -3.69 26.06 14.22
N PHE A 151 -4.59 25.58 13.36
CA PHE A 151 -6.02 25.56 13.63
C PHE A 151 -6.36 24.69 14.85
N ARG A 152 -5.76 23.50 14.96
CA ARG A 152 -5.92 22.61 16.11
C ARG A 152 -5.44 23.28 17.42
N ALA A 153 -4.31 23.99 17.37
CA ALA A 153 -3.78 24.72 18.51
C ALA A 153 -4.74 25.84 18.93
N LEU A 154 -5.26 26.61 17.99
CA LEU A 154 -6.23 27.67 18.23
C LEU A 154 -7.53 27.14 18.85
N VAL A 155 -8.09 26.05 18.30
CA VAL A 155 -9.31 25.43 18.88
C VAL A 155 -9.06 24.95 20.31
N ARG A 156 -7.90 24.34 20.58
CA ARG A 156 -7.53 23.92 21.92
C ARG A 156 -7.47 25.10 22.88
N GLU A 157 -6.78 26.18 22.48
CA GLU A 157 -6.65 27.40 23.28
C GLU A 157 -8.02 28.04 23.59
N CYS A 158 -8.91 28.14 22.59
CA CYS A 158 -10.27 28.65 22.80
C CYS A 158 -11.05 27.81 23.81
N LEU A 159 -10.99 26.48 23.68
CA LEU A 159 -11.70 25.56 24.60
C LEU A 159 -11.11 25.62 26.02
N GLU A 160 -9.80 25.76 26.14
CA GLU A 160 -9.12 25.92 27.45
C GLU A 160 -9.48 27.23 28.12
N ILE A 161 -9.53 28.34 27.39
CA ILE A 161 -9.96 29.65 27.90
C ILE A 161 -11.41 29.59 28.41
N GLU A 162 -12.31 29.03 27.64
CA GLU A 162 -13.75 28.96 27.96
C GLU A 162 -14.06 27.98 29.10
N SER A 163 -13.37 26.82 29.13
CA SER A 163 -13.65 25.76 30.09
C SER A 163 -12.77 25.79 31.35
N GLY A 164 -11.61 26.46 31.27
CA GLY A 164 -10.58 26.43 32.32
C GLY A 164 -9.90 25.04 32.46
N VAL A 165 -10.13 24.12 31.53
CA VAL A 165 -9.61 22.75 31.57
C VAL A 165 -8.96 22.41 30.23
N THR A 166 -7.79 21.79 30.26
CA THR A 166 -7.07 21.39 29.04
C THR A 166 -7.85 20.25 28.33
N PRO A 167 -8.33 20.46 27.10
CA PRO A 167 -9.09 19.46 26.39
C PRO A 167 -8.19 18.34 25.87
N HIS A 168 -8.71 17.11 25.85
CA HIS A 168 -8.09 15.99 25.18
C HIS A 168 -8.57 15.90 23.73
N SER A 169 -7.69 15.61 22.78
CA SER A 169 -8.06 15.45 21.38
C SER A 169 -7.82 14.04 20.88
N ALA A 170 -8.76 13.51 20.09
CA ALA A 170 -8.60 12.31 19.30
C ALA A 170 -8.82 12.64 17.83
N THR A 171 -8.02 12.03 16.95
CA THR A 171 -8.12 12.22 15.51
C THR A 171 -8.59 10.92 14.88
N ALA A 172 -9.67 10.99 14.12
CA ALA A 172 -10.12 9.94 13.20
C ALA A 172 -9.78 10.36 11.77
N THR A 173 -9.98 9.47 10.81
CA THR A 173 -9.64 9.70 9.40
C THR A 173 -10.35 10.93 8.81
N ASP A 174 -11.56 11.21 9.28
CA ASP A 174 -12.47 12.22 8.74
C ASP A 174 -12.92 13.27 9.75
N SER A 175 -12.41 13.21 11.00
CA SER A 175 -12.83 14.15 12.04
C SER A 175 -11.76 14.34 13.12
N ILE A 176 -11.79 15.51 13.73
CA ILE A 176 -11.03 15.82 14.96
C ILE A 176 -12.04 16.01 16.09
N ARG A 177 -11.86 15.29 17.18
CA ARG A 177 -12.74 15.37 18.34
C ARG A 177 -11.98 15.94 19.53
N TYR A 178 -12.57 16.92 20.20
CA TYR A 178 -12.07 17.46 21.45
C TYR A 178 -13.04 17.09 22.56
N TYR A 179 -12.48 16.53 23.63
CA TYR A 179 -13.22 16.17 24.85
C TYR A 179 -12.84 17.15 25.94
N VAL A 180 -13.80 17.94 26.37
CA VAL A 180 -13.64 18.86 27.51
C VAL A 180 -14.27 18.20 28.72
N PRO A 181 -13.45 17.76 29.72
CA PRO A 181 -13.99 17.14 30.92
C PRO A 181 -14.72 18.19 31.78
N ASP A 182 -15.83 17.79 32.39
CA ASP A 182 -16.47 18.58 33.46
C ASP A 182 -15.57 18.55 34.70
N PRO A 183 -15.34 19.68 35.39
CA PRO A 183 -14.64 19.71 36.67
C PRO A 183 -15.18 18.74 37.71
N LYS A 184 -16.43 18.30 37.59
CA LYS A 184 -17.07 17.30 38.46
C LYS A 184 -16.93 15.85 38.00
N GLY A 185 -16.14 15.59 36.92
CA GLY A 185 -15.80 14.25 36.45
C GLY A 185 -16.81 13.58 35.51
N SER A 186 -17.90 14.27 35.13
CA SER A 186 -18.78 13.85 34.06
C SER A 186 -18.36 14.45 32.73
N MET A 187 -18.60 13.77 31.63
CA MET A 187 -18.23 14.25 30.29
C MET A 187 -19.16 15.42 29.90
N ALA A 188 -18.58 16.64 29.80
CA ALA A 188 -19.36 17.84 29.62
C ALA A 188 -19.61 18.22 28.16
N LEU A 189 -18.58 18.16 27.32
CA LEU A 189 -18.65 18.66 25.96
C LEU A 189 -17.78 17.82 25.02
N THR A 190 -18.32 17.45 23.87
CA THR A 190 -17.54 16.93 22.74
C THR A 190 -17.71 17.89 21.58
N VAL A 191 -16.59 18.49 21.14
CA VAL A 191 -16.53 19.29 19.92
C VAL A 191 -16.01 18.39 18.81
N VAL A 192 -16.78 18.25 17.73
CA VAL A 192 -16.41 17.47 16.55
C VAL A 192 -16.19 18.43 15.39
N ILE A 193 -14.99 18.38 14.81
CA ILE A 193 -14.69 19.07 13.57
C ILE A 193 -14.70 17.99 12.48
N ASP A 194 -15.71 18.02 11.62
CA ASP A 194 -15.81 17.14 10.47
C ASP A 194 -14.90 17.67 9.36
N LEU A 195 -14.02 16.80 8.83
CA LEU A 195 -13.09 17.11 7.75
C LEU A 195 -13.61 16.63 6.39
N LYS A 196 -14.85 16.10 6.33
CA LYS A 196 -15.48 15.77 5.08
C LYS A 196 -15.77 17.04 4.30
N ASP A 197 -15.64 16.94 2.97
CA ASP A 197 -15.93 18.04 2.05
C ASP A 197 -17.25 18.75 2.40
N PRO A 198 -17.26 20.09 2.25
CA PRO A 198 -18.45 20.90 2.53
C PRO A 198 -19.59 20.58 1.55
#